data_1652beaaac1adb645b9c1ecad4bb9bcf
#
_entry.id   1652beaaac1adb645b9c1ecad4bb9bcf
#
_cell.length_a   1.000
_cell.length_b   1.000
_cell.length_c   1.000
_cell.angle_alpha   90.00
_cell.angle_beta   90.00
_cell.angle_gamma   90.00
#
_symmetry.space_group_name_H-M   'P 1'
#
loop_
_entity.id
_entity.type
_entity.pdbx_description
1 polymer ?
#
loop_
_entity_poly.entity_id
_entity_poly.type
_entity_poly.pdbx_seq_one_letter_code
_entity_poly.pdbx_strand_id
1 'polypeptide(L)'
;MEIKVITICGSMRYSKEMMKIAEKLELKEGYAVIQCVYNVDGQRYEGIDASILDKIHRKKIDISDAIYVVNIDGYIGNSTRNEIEYAKNNGKEVIYHEKVD
;
A
#
# COMPACT_ATOMS: atom_id res chain seq x y z
N MET A 1 -12.24 4.92 21.13
CA MET A 1 -11.22 4.14 20.40
C MET A 1 -10.96 4.77 19.04
N GLU A 2 -9.73 5.18 18.81
CA GLU A 2 -9.36 5.65 17.48
C GLU A 2 -8.88 4.48 16.64
N ILE A 3 -9.42 4.38 15.42
CA ILE A 3 -9.02 3.36 14.48
C ILE A 3 -8.02 3.99 13.52
N LYS A 4 -6.81 3.44 13.49
CA LYS A 4 -5.76 3.91 12.59
C LYS A 4 -6.10 3.49 11.16
N VAL A 5 -6.01 4.42 10.22
CA VAL A 5 -6.23 4.17 8.80
C VAL A 5 -4.89 3.94 8.12
N ILE A 6 -4.75 2.82 7.44
CA ILE A 6 -3.49 2.40 6.82
C ILE A 6 -3.73 2.07 5.36
N THR A 7 -2.90 2.62 4.47
CA THR A 7 -2.91 2.23 3.05
C THR A 7 -1.82 1.19 2.82
N ILE A 8 -2.18 0.06 2.22
CA ILE A 8 -1.23 -1.00 1.91
C ILE A 8 -0.50 -0.65 0.61
N CYS A 9 0.82 -0.86 0.61
CA CYS A 9 1.69 -0.59 -0.53
C CYS A 9 2.57 -1.81 -0.79
N GLY A 10 2.80 -2.12 -2.04
CA GLY A 10 3.65 -3.25 -2.39
C GLY A 10 3.57 -3.58 -3.87
N SER A 11 4.41 -4.51 -4.30
CA SER A 11 4.46 -4.97 -5.69
C SER A 11 3.27 -5.88 -6.00
N MET A 12 2.72 -5.75 -7.19
CA MET A 12 1.62 -6.63 -7.64
C MET A 12 2.02 -8.11 -7.68
N ARG A 13 3.33 -8.42 -7.70
CA ARG A 13 3.76 -9.82 -7.60
C ARG A 13 3.30 -10.47 -6.29
N TYR A 14 3.03 -9.66 -5.28
CA TYR A 14 2.56 -10.12 -3.97
C TYR A 14 1.10 -9.79 -3.71
N SER A 15 0.30 -9.63 -4.78
CA SER A 15 -1.10 -9.21 -4.64
C SER A 15 -1.90 -10.13 -3.72
N LYS A 16 -1.73 -11.44 -3.83
CA LYS A 16 -2.44 -12.39 -2.98
C LYS A 16 -2.04 -12.25 -1.52
N GLU A 17 -0.74 -12.12 -1.28
CA GLU A 17 -0.20 -11.94 0.06
C GLU A 17 -0.69 -10.62 0.66
N MET A 18 -0.74 -9.56 -0.15
CA MET A 18 -1.24 -8.25 0.28
C MET A 18 -2.69 -8.33 0.73
N MET A 19 -3.53 -9.07 0.01
CA MET A 19 -4.94 -9.24 0.39
C MET A 19 -5.06 -9.97 1.72
N LYS A 20 -4.27 -11.02 1.92
CA LYS A 20 -4.25 -11.78 3.19
C LYS A 20 -3.74 -10.93 4.35
N ILE A 21 -2.71 -10.14 4.10
CA ILE A 21 -2.14 -9.23 5.09
C ILE A 21 -3.18 -8.18 5.50
N ALA A 22 -3.87 -7.60 4.51
CA ALA A 22 -4.91 -6.60 4.77
C ALA A 22 -6.00 -7.18 5.68
N GLU A 23 -6.43 -8.41 5.42
CA GLU A 23 -7.43 -9.08 6.25
C GLU A 23 -6.94 -9.23 7.69
N LYS A 24 -5.69 -9.67 7.87
CA LYS A 24 -5.10 -9.83 9.20
C LYS A 24 -4.98 -8.50 9.93
N LEU A 25 -4.57 -7.46 9.22
CA LEU A 25 -4.44 -6.13 9.82
C LEU A 25 -5.77 -5.62 10.36
N GLU A 26 -6.87 -5.90 9.66
CA GLU A 26 -8.18 -5.51 10.14
C GLU A 26 -8.69 -6.40 11.27
N LEU A 27 -8.61 -7.72 11.09
CA LEU A 27 -9.20 -8.66 12.04
C LEU A 27 -8.40 -8.81 13.34
N LYS A 28 -7.08 -8.67 13.27
CA LYS A 28 -6.20 -8.88 14.44
C LYS A 28 -5.70 -7.59 15.05
N GLU A 29 -5.34 -6.61 14.19
CA GLU A 29 -4.77 -5.36 14.68
C GLU A 29 -5.81 -4.25 14.82
N GLY A 30 -6.99 -4.43 14.22
CA GLY A 30 -8.05 -3.44 14.31
C GLY A 30 -7.83 -2.19 13.49
N TYR A 31 -7.00 -2.25 12.46
CA TYR A 31 -6.79 -1.13 11.54
C TYR A 31 -7.87 -1.08 10.46
N ALA A 32 -8.11 0.10 9.93
CA ALA A 32 -8.91 0.26 8.72
C ALA A 32 -7.93 0.28 7.54
N VAL A 33 -7.99 -0.73 6.67
CA VAL A 33 -7.00 -0.88 5.60
C VAL A 33 -7.57 -0.44 4.27
N ILE A 34 -6.89 0.51 3.63
CA ILE A 34 -7.19 0.93 2.26
C ILE A 34 -6.26 0.16 1.34
N GLN A 35 -6.84 -0.53 0.36
CA GLN A 35 -6.08 -1.38 -0.54
C GLN A 35 -5.78 -0.66 -1.85
N CYS A 36 -4.72 -1.12 -2.53
CA CYS A 36 -4.37 -0.63 -3.85
C CYS A 36 -5.30 -1.24 -4.90
N VAL A 37 -5.19 -0.76 -6.14
CA VAL A 37 -5.93 -1.34 -7.26
C VAL A 37 -5.21 -2.63 -7.68
N TYR A 38 -5.91 -3.75 -7.55
CA TYR A 38 -5.41 -5.03 -8.01
C TYR A 38 -5.90 -5.29 -9.44
N ASN A 39 -5.00 -5.68 -10.32
CA ASN A 39 -5.36 -6.05 -11.67
C ASN A 39 -5.87 -7.50 -11.66
N VAL A 40 -7.13 -7.67 -11.28
CA VAL A 40 -7.72 -8.98 -11.01
C VAL A 40 -7.73 -9.88 -12.22
N ASP A 41 -8.01 -9.30 -13.40
CA ASP A 41 -8.12 -10.08 -14.63
C ASP A 41 -6.82 -10.14 -15.43
N GLY A 42 -5.76 -9.50 -14.96
CA GLY A 42 -4.49 -9.44 -15.66
C GLY A 42 -4.54 -8.68 -16.98
N GLN A 43 -5.57 -7.89 -17.20
CA GLN A 43 -5.72 -7.12 -18.43
C GLN A 43 -4.91 -5.83 -18.38
N ARG A 44 -4.56 -5.34 -19.56
CA ARG A 44 -3.95 -4.02 -19.66
C ARG A 44 -5.02 -2.95 -19.49
N TYR A 45 -4.67 -1.88 -18.79
CA TYR A 45 -5.54 -0.72 -18.65
C TYR A 45 -5.34 0.19 -19.87
N GLU A 46 -5.86 -0.24 -21.02
CA GLU A 46 -5.75 0.54 -22.26
C GLU A 46 -6.55 1.83 -22.11
N GLY A 47 -5.98 2.93 -22.58
CA GLY A 47 -6.61 4.24 -22.51
C GLY A 47 -6.59 4.88 -21.14
N ILE A 48 -5.98 4.25 -20.14
CA ILE A 48 -5.86 4.82 -18.80
C ILE A 48 -4.44 5.36 -18.64
N ASP A 49 -4.35 6.64 -18.26
CA ASP A 49 -3.08 7.27 -17.94
C ASP A 49 -2.58 6.72 -16.59
N ALA A 50 -1.41 6.11 -16.59
CA ALA A 50 -0.81 5.56 -15.37
C ALA A 50 -0.65 6.62 -14.28
N SER A 51 -0.46 7.89 -14.66
CA SER A 51 -0.35 8.98 -13.67
C SER A 51 -1.62 9.17 -12.85
N ILE A 52 -2.78 8.81 -13.40
CA ILE A 52 -4.04 8.89 -12.67
C ILE A 52 -4.07 7.88 -11.54
N LEU A 53 -3.59 6.66 -11.79
CA LEU A 53 -3.52 5.63 -10.75
C LEU A 53 -2.56 6.03 -9.64
N ASP A 54 -1.44 6.65 -10.00
CA ASP A 54 -0.49 7.18 -9.01
C ASP A 54 -1.13 8.27 -8.15
N LYS A 55 -1.89 9.17 -8.76
CA LYS A 55 -2.59 10.24 -8.03
C LYS A 55 -3.64 9.68 -7.09
N ILE A 56 -4.38 8.67 -7.54
CA ILE A 56 -5.38 7.99 -6.72
C ILE A 56 -4.71 7.34 -5.52
N HIS A 57 -3.60 6.65 -5.73
CA HIS A 57 -2.89 5.99 -4.65
C HIS A 57 -2.33 7.01 -3.64
N ARG A 58 -1.79 8.13 -4.12
CA ARG A 58 -1.32 9.22 -3.26
C ARG A 58 -2.46 9.81 -2.43
N LYS A 59 -3.66 9.93 -3.01
CA LYS A 59 -4.82 10.39 -2.25
C LYS A 59 -5.16 9.41 -1.12
N LYS A 60 -5.06 8.12 -1.37
CA LYS A 60 -5.26 7.11 -0.34
C LYS A 60 -4.25 7.29 0.80
N ILE A 61 -2.99 7.57 0.46
CA ILE A 61 -1.95 7.85 1.45
C ILE A 61 -2.28 9.14 2.22
N ASP A 62 -2.74 10.17 1.52
CA ASP A 62 -3.07 11.47 2.13
C ASP A 62 -4.12 11.33 3.24
N ILE A 63 -5.11 10.49 3.04
CA ILE A 63 -6.19 10.29 4.02
C ILE A 63 -5.86 9.22 5.06
N SER A 64 -4.68 8.63 4.98
CA SER A 64 -4.24 7.60 5.92
C SER A 64 -3.36 8.19 7.01
N ASP A 65 -3.30 7.48 8.14
CA ASP A 65 -2.35 7.79 9.21
C ASP A 65 -0.98 7.22 8.92
N ALA A 66 -0.95 6.11 8.19
CA ALA A 66 0.27 5.37 7.89
C ALA A 66 0.14 4.61 6.58
N ILE A 67 1.28 4.15 6.06
CA ILE A 67 1.30 3.14 5.01
C ILE A 67 1.89 1.85 5.58
N TYR A 68 1.46 0.73 5.03
CA TYR A 68 2.00 -0.58 5.39
C TYR A 68 2.67 -1.17 4.15
N VAL A 69 3.98 -1.31 4.21
CA VAL A 69 4.79 -1.74 3.06
C VAL A 69 4.97 -3.25 3.11
N VAL A 70 4.49 -3.93 2.08
CA VAL A 70 4.64 -5.39 1.94
C VAL A 70 5.96 -5.65 1.23
N ASN A 71 7.01 -5.87 2.00
CA ASN A 71 8.39 -6.06 1.52
C ASN A 71 8.85 -7.51 1.71
N ILE A 72 8.09 -8.44 1.16
CA ILE A 72 8.39 -9.87 1.27
C ILE A 72 9.77 -10.16 0.67
N ASP A 73 10.60 -10.89 1.41
CA ASP A 73 12.00 -11.18 1.06
C ASP A 73 12.82 -9.91 0.82
N GLY A 74 12.41 -8.81 1.43
CA GLY A 74 13.09 -7.52 1.30
C GLY A 74 12.83 -6.80 0.00
N TYR A 75 11.97 -7.33 -0.87
CA TYR A 75 11.73 -6.73 -2.18
C TYR A 75 10.84 -5.48 -2.08
N ILE A 76 11.34 -4.40 -2.63
CA ILE A 76 10.60 -3.13 -2.75
C ILE A 76 10.82 -2.62 -4.17
N GLY A 77 9.73 -2.57 -4.96
CA GLY A 77 9.80 -2.06 -6.33
C GLY A 77 9.88 -0.54 -6.39
N ASN A 78 10.13 0.00 -7.58
CA ASN A 78 10.28 1.45 -7.75
C ASN A 78 9.04 2.23 -7.36
N SER A 79 7.85 1.76 -7.74
CA SER A 79 6.60 2.44 -7.39
C SER A 79 6.42 2.50 -5.86
N THR A 80 6.73 1.40 -5.19
CA THR A 80 6.61 1.34 -3.73
C THR A 80 7.64 2.24 -3.06
N ARG A 81 8.86 2.34 -3.61
CA ARG A 81 9.87 3.28 -3.09
C ARG A 81 9.37 4.71 -3.17
N ASN A 82 8.75 5.08 -4.29
CA ASN A 82 8.19 6.42 -4.47
C ASN A 82 7.08 6.70 -3.47
N GLU A 83 6.25 5.71 -3.19
CA GLU A 83 5.17 5.82 -2.21
C GLU A 83 5.71 5.98 -0.79
N ILE A 84 6.77 5.26 -0.45
CA ILE A 84 7.44 5.39 0.86
C ILE A 84 7.98 6.82 1.02
N GLU A 85 8.65 7.31 0.01
CA GLU A 85 9.21 8.66 0.03
C GLU A 85 8.11 9.71 0.17
N TYR A 86 7.04 9.54 -0.61
CA TYR A 86 5.88 10.44 -0.54
C TYR A 86 5.27 10.45 0.87
N ALA A 87 5.09 9.28 1.45
CA ALA A 87 4.52 9.16 2.79
C ALA A 87 5.40 9.85 3.83
N LYS A 88 6.70 9.62 3.78
CA LYS A 88 7.65 10.25 4.70
C LYS A 88 7.65 11.77 4.57
N ASN A 89 7.61 12.27 3.33
CA ASN A 89 7.61 13.70 3.07
C ASN A 89 6.32 14.38 3.56
N ASN A 90 5.26 13.61 3.71
CA ASN A 90 3.97 14.12 4.19
C ASN A 90 3.69 13.76 5.65
N GLY A 91 4.71 13.36 6.38
CA GLY A 91 4.59 13.10 7.82
C GLY A 91 3.82 11.84 8.18
N LYS A 92 3.67 10.92 7.24
CA LYS A 92 2.96 9.66 7.51
C LYS A 92 3.91 8.63 8.08
N GLU A 93 3.40 7.81 8.99
CA GLU A 93 4.14 6.68 9.52
C GLU A 93 4.33 5.63 8.42
N VAL A 94 5.50 4.96 8.40
CA VAL A 94 5.78 3.87 7.46
C VAL A 94 6.02 2.60 8.26
N ILE A 95 5.15 1.62 8.07
CA ILE A 95 5.23 0.33 8.76
C ILE A 95 5.65 -0.70 7.72
N TYR A 96 6.68 -1.50 8.04
CA TYR A 96 7.16 -2.53 7.14
C TYR A 96 6.69 -3.91 7.58
N HIS A 97 6.28 -4.73 6.61
CA HIS A 97 5.86 -6.11 6.88
C HIS A 97 7.02 -6.94 7.42
N GLU A 98 8.19 -6.81 6.79
CA GLU A 98 9.42 -7.42 7.26
C GLU A 98 10.36 -6.34 7.76
N LYS A 99 11.09 -6.66 8.82
CA LYS A 99 11.99 -5.70 9.45
C LYS A 99 13.04 -5.20 8.46
N VAL A 100 13.24 -3.89 8.45
CA VAL A 100 14.26 -3.23 7.63
C VAL A 100 15.40 -2.78 8.53
N ASP A 101 16.63 -3.17 8.17
CA ASP A 101 17.82 -2.76 8.92
C ASP A 101 18.32 -1.40 8.47
#